data_0f46025248f4fa3ebcf78e6e7be0658b
#
_entry.id   0f46025248f4fa3ebcf78e6e7be0658b
#
_cell.length_a   1.000
_cell.length_b   1.000
_cell.length_c   1.000
_cell.angle_alpha   90.00
_cell.angle_beta   90.00
_cell.angle_gamma   90.00
#
_symmetry.space_group_name_H-M   'P 1'
#
loop_
_entity.id
_entity.type
_entity.pdbx_description
1 polymer ?
#
loop_
_entity_poly.entity_id
_entity_poly.type
_entity_poly.pdbx_seq_one_letter_code
_entity_poly.pdbx_strand_id
1 'polypeptide(L)'
;DEADHMADLGFLTPVQTLLDASGDGQRLLFSATLDGAVASLVRTYLHDPATHEVDSGKASVTTMVHRPLLVHPHHKNQVTAEIANRDGRTVLFARTQLGTDRIAGQLREAGVMAGALHGGLTQGARARILTAFREGTVPVLVATDVAARGIHVDDVTLVLQVDPPHDSKDYLHRAGRTARAGNEGIVASIVLPHQRKMSRRLLGQAGVPVEAIPVEPSSDELFVATGARPTSGEPIADAEYQALIAPKQQPRRRPDGQRGGRGGYGGGRGGHGQRPRQRRDRY
;
A
#
# COMPACT_ATOMS: atom_id res chain seq x y z
N ASP A 1 4.53 -14.56 7.38
CA ASP A 1 4.45 -13.16 7.82
C ASP A 1 3.00 -12.70 7.90
N GLU A 2 2.68 -11.78 8.84
CA GLU A 2 1.31 -11.31 9.11
C GLU A 2 0.30 -12.47 9.38
N ALA A 3 0.70 -13.43 10.22
CA ALA A 3 -0.09 -14.66 10.42
C ALA A 3 -1.48 -14.39 11.04
N ASP A 4 -1.59 -13.42 11.95
CA ASP A 4 -2.86 -12.98 12.53
C ASP A 4 -3.79 -12.44 11.46
N HIS A 5 -3.24 -11.69 10.52
CA HIS A 5 -4.00 -11.13 9.44
C HIS A 5 -4.49 -12.18 8.44
N MET A 6 -3.63 -13.13 8.09
CA MET A 6 -4.04 -14.28 7.25
C MET A 6 -5.20 -15.03 7.89
N ALA A 7 -5.19 -15.17 9.21
CA ALA A 7 -6.28 -15.81 9.96
C ALA A 7 -7.57 -14.97 9.89
N ASP A 8 -7.48 -13.64 10.11
CA ASP A 8 -8.63 -12.71 10.09
C ASP A 8 -9.30 -12.64 8.71
N LEU A 9 -8.53 -12.79 7.62
CA LEU A 9 -9.05 -12.84 6.25
C LEU A 9 -9.65 -14.21 5.85
N GLY A 10 -9.67 -15.20 6.75
CA GLY A 10 -10.18 -16.53 6.46
C GLY A 10 -9.22 -17.43 5.68
N PHE A 11 -7.95 -17.04 5.52
CA PHE A 11 -6.92 -17.85 4.85
C PHE A 11 -6.32 -18.95 5.75
N LEU A 12 -6.82 -19.13 6.96
CA LEU A 12 -6.26 -20.11 7.89
C LEU A 12 -6.24 -21.52 7.30
N THR A 13 -7.37 -21.99 6.75
CA THR A 13 -7.48 -23.33 6.14
C THR A 13 -6.57 -23.52 4.94
N PRO A 14 -6.52 -22.62 3.94
CA PRO A 14 -5.53 -22.69 2.88
C PRO A 14 -4.07 -22.70 3.36
N VAL A 15 -3.73 -21.91 4.38
CA VAL A 15 -2.38 -21.88 4.97
C VAL A 15 -2.06 -23.22 5.63
N GLN A 16 -2.99 -23.80 6.39
CA GLN A 16 -2.82 -25.12 6.99
C GLN A 16 -2.62 -26.21 5.93
N THR A 17 -3.41 -26.20 4.88
CA THR A 17 -3.25 -27.15 3.75
C THR A 17 -1.86 -27.09 3.13
N LEU A 18 -1.31 -25.87 2.95
CA LEU A 18 0.04 -25.70 2.43
C LEU A 18 1.11 -26.16 3.42
N LEU A 19 0.92 -25.90 4.72
CA LEU A 19 1.83 -26.35 5.77
C LEU A 19 1.82 -27.86 5.92
N ASP A 20 0.66 -28.51 5.83
CA ASP A 20 0.51 -29.98 5.85
C ASP A 20 1.20 -30.65 4.65
N ALA A 21 1.17 -29.99 3.50
CA ALA A 21 1.86 -30.46 2.28
C ALA A 21 3.36 -30.14 2.26
N SER A 22 3.83 -29.25 3.13
CA SER A 22 5.25 -28.90 3.22
C SER A 22 6.04 -29.97 3.97
N GLY A 23 7.22 -30.35 3.45
CA GLY A 23 8.12 -31.25 4.13
C GLY A 23 8.71 -30.66 5.43
N ASP A 24 9.52 -31.47 6.13
CA ASP A 24 10.26 -31.03 7.30
C ASP A 24 11.28 -29.94 6.93
N GLY A 25 11.33 -28.89 7.74
CA GLY A 25 12.23 -27.76 7.54
C GLY A 25 12.05 -26.70 8.61
N GLN A 26 12.95 -25.72 8.62
CA GLN A 26 12.82 -24.58 9.52
C GLN A 26 11.58 -23.77 9.16
N ARG A 27 10.75 -23.50 10.17
CA ARG A 27 9.54 -22.68 10.04
C ARG A 27 9.69 -21.43 10.89
N LEU A 28 9.43 -20.30 10.28
CA LEU A 28 9.43 -18.98 10.93
C LEU A 28 8.04 -18.37 10.81
N LEU A 29 7.51 -17.86 11.92
CA LEU A 29 6.22 -17.20 11.97
C LEU A 29 6.40 -15.78 12.50
N PHE A 30 5.83 -14.80 11.78
CA PHE A 30 5.80 -13.39 12.17
C PHE A 30 4.35 -12.95 12.28
N SER A 31 4.00 -12.32 13.39
CA SER A 31 2.64 -11.84 13.66
C SER A 31 2.66 -10.70 14.65
N ALA A 32 1.72 -9.76 14.51
CA ALA A 32 1.53 -8.71 15.50
C ALA A 32 0.88 -9.23 16.78
N THR A 33 0.15 -10.36 16.72
CA THR A 33 -0.45 -11.04 17.87
C THR A 33 -0.20 -12.54 17.81
N LEU A 34 0.00 -13.18 18.98
CA LEU A 34 0.20 -14.63 19.10
C LEU A 34 -0.97 -15.31 19.81
N ASP A 35 -2.18 -14.78 19.66
CA ASP A 35 -3.41 -15.29 20.27
C ASP A 35 -4.27 -16.13 19.31
N GLY A 36 -5.30 -16.76 19.83
CA GLY A 36 -6.35 -17.43 19.07
C GLY A 36 -5.84 -18.36 17.97
N ALA A 37 -6.15 -18.02 16.72
CA ALA A 37 -5.82 -18.81 15.54
C ALA A 37 -4.30 -18.92 15.30
N VAL A 38 -3.56 -17.85 15.57
CA VAL A 38 -2.09 -17.82 15.43
C VAL A 38 -1.45 -18.74 16.45
N ALA A 39 -1.90 -18.71 17.72
CA ALA A 39 -1.41 -19.61 18.75
C ALA A 39 -1.67 -21.09 18.38
N SER A 40 -2.77 -21.36 17.67
CA SER A 40 -3.05 -22.72 17.16
C SER A 40 -2.05 -23.11 16.07
N LEU A 41 -1.73 -22.23 15.11
CA LEU A 41 -0.70 -22.48 14.09
C LEU A 41 0.67 -22.75 14.73
N VAL A 42 1.05 -21.95 15.73
CA VAL A 42 2.32 -22.16 16.47
C VAL A 42 2.38 -23.53 17.07
N ARG A 43 1.33 -23.94 17.82
CA ARG A 43 1.29 -25.27 18.47
C ARG A 43 1.31 -26.43 17.49
N THR A 44 0.70 -26.27 16.32
CA THR A 44 0.55 -27.37 15.35
C THR A 44 1.79 -27.52 14.47
N TYR A 45 2.43 -26.43 14.08
CA TYR A 45 3.42 -26.44 13.00
C TYR A 45 4.84 -26.03 13.41
N LEU A 46 5.05 -25.49 14.60
CA LEU A 46 6.38 -25.15 15.10
C LEU A 46 6.77 -26.12 16.24
N HIS A 47 7.99 -26.65 16.17
CA HIS A 47 8.55 -27.53 17.17
C HIS A 47 9.55 -26.76 18.03
N ASP A 48 9.29 -26.66 19.34
CA ASP A 48 10.10 -25.93 20.31
C ASP A 48 10.56 -24.52 19.82
N PRO A 49 9.62 -23.66 19.42
CA PRO A 49 9.97 -22.39 18.81
C PRO A 49 10.55 -21.42 19.83
N ALA A 50 11.68 -20.77 19.47
CA ALA A 50 12.12 -19.58 20.18
C ALA A 50 11.13 -18.43 19.90
N THR A 51 10.58 -17.84 20.96
CA THR A 51 9.68 -16.69 20.84
C THR A 51 10.46 -15.41 21.12
N HIS A 52 10.43 -14.49 20.17
CA HIS A 52 10.99 -13.15 20.29
C HIS A 52 9.87 -12.14 20.21
N GLU A 53 9.68 -11.35 21.23
CA GLU A 53 8.72 -10.26 21.26
C GLU A 53 9.50 -8.95 21.18
N VAL A 54 9.24 -8.14 20.16
CA VAL A 54 9.65 -6.75 20.12
C VAL A 54 8.55 -5.93 20.76
N ASP A 55 8.91 -4.91 21.52
CA ASP A 55 7.97 -4.07 22.24
C ASP A 55 6.72 -3.80 21.41
N SER A 56 5.63 -4.34 21.93
CA SER A 56 4.31 -4.30 21.32
C SER A 56 3.94 -2.83 21.03
N GLY A 57 3.04 -2.62 20.09
CA GLY A 57 2.56 -1.32 19.61
C GLY A 57 2.31 -0.19 20.62
N LYS A 58 2.53 -0.39 21.94
CA LYS A 58 2.56 0.66 22.96
C LYS A 58 3.69 1.67 22.72
N ALA A 59 4.89 1.23 22.36
CA ALA A 59 6.00 2.15 22.03
C ALA A 59 5.70 2.92 20.73
N SER A 60 5.09 2.26 19.75
CA SER A 60 4.65 2.88 18.50
C SER A 60 3.52 3.92 18.74
N VAL A 61 2.61 3.67 19.67
CA VAL A 61 1.53 4.61 20.02
C VAL A 61 2.06 5.89 20.65
N THR A 62 3.16 5.83 21.41
CA THR A 62 3.72 7.00 22.12
C THR A 62 4.49 7.96 21.19
N THR A 63 4.94 7.51 20.03
CA THR A 63 5.61 8.37 19.03
C THR A 63 4.64 8.99 18.01
N MET A 64 3.35 8.63 18.09
CA MET A 64 2.31 9.13 17.22
C MET A 64 1.41 10.13 17.91
N VAL A 65 1.03 11.17 17.17
CA VAL A 65 0.02 12.12 17.62
C VAL A 65 -1.33 11.71 17.02
N HIS A 66 -2.26 11.28 17.89
CA HIS A 66 -3.59 10.85 17.48
C HIS A 66 -4.59 12.00 17.50
N ARG A 67 -5.29 12.23 16.37
CA ARG A 67 -6.21 13.35 16.14
C ARG A 67 -7.54 12.84 15.57
N PRO A 68 -8.47 12.34 16.39
CA PRO A 68 -9.83 12.12 15.93
C PRO A 68 -10.51 13.49 15.70
N LEU A 69 -11.08 13.69 14.52
CA LEU A 69 -11.65 14.94 14.05
C LEU A 69 -13.17 14.77 13.93
N LEU A 70 -13.94 15.51 14.73
CA LEU A 70 -15.39 15.53 14.62
C LEU A 70 -15.79 16.44 13.46
N VAL A 71 -16.28 15.85 12.38
CA VAL A 71 -16.56 16.51 11.12
C VAL A 71 -18.03 16.37 10.77
N HIS A 72 -18.68 17.47 10.38
CA HIS A 72 -20.04 17.40 9.88
C HIS A 72 -20.10 16.65 8.52
N PRO A 73 -21.15 15.82 8.25
CA PRO A 73 -21.18 14.98 7.05
C PRO A 73 -20.97 15.74 5.73
N HIS A 74 -21.52 16.94 5.59
CA HIS A 74 -21.38 17.77 4.39
C HIS A 74 -19.97 18.37 4.22
N HIS A 75 -19.18 18.46 5.28
CA HIS A 75 -17.80 18.95 5.23
C HIS A 75 -16.78 17.82 5.01
N LYS A 76 -17.21 16.53 5.07
CA LYS A 76 -16.27 15.38 5.03
C LYS A 76 -15.32 15.44 3.85
N ASN A 77 -15.83 15.68 2.65
CA ASN A 77 -15.01 15.66 1.43
C ASN A 77 -14.01 16.83 1.40
N GLN A 78 -14.46 18.03 1.78
CA GLN A 78 -13.61 19.22 1.82
C GLN A 78 -12.50 19.08 2.88
N VAL A 79 -12.85 18.70 4.11
CA VAL A 79 -11.86 18.45 5.17
C VAL A 79 -10.86 17.37 4.75
N THR A 80 -11.33 16.29 4.09
CA THR A 80 -10.43 15.24 3.57
C THR A 80 -9.46 15.81 2.54
N ALA A 81 -9.91 16.67 1.64
CA ALA A 81 -9.07 17.27 0.60
C ALA A 81 -8.06 18.26 1.20
N GLU A 82 -8.47 19.07 2.15
CA GLU A 82 -7.56 20.02 2.84
C GLU A 82 -6.47 19.30 3.65
N ILE A 83 -6.82 18.18 4.34
CA ILE A 83 -5.82 17.34 5.02
C ILE A 83 -4.87 16.71 4.01
N ALA A 84 -5.38 16.24 2.89
CA ALA A 84 -4.58 15.64 1.83
C ALA A 84 -3.65 16.66 1.14
N ASN A 85 -4.01 17.96 1.13
CA ASN A 85 -3.23 19.05 0.53
C ASN A 85 -2.11 19.60 1.44
N ARG A 86 -1.84 18.95 2.55
CA ARG A 86 -0.73 19.31 3.46
C ARG A 86 0.65 19.00 2.86
N ASP A 87 1.70 19.54 3.47
CA ASP A 87 3.05 19.13 3.13
C ASP A 87 3.36 17.71 3.62
N GLY A 88 4.11 16.98 2.84
CA GLY A 88 4.57 15.62 3.15
C GLY A 88 3.66 14.52 2.59
N ARG A 89 4.11 13.28 2.72
CA ARG A 89 3.36 12.12 2.22
C ARG A 89 2.23 11.74 3.16
N THR A 90 1.06 11.54 2.58
CA THR A 90 -0.15 11.19 3.32
C THR A 90 -0.76 9.89 2.79
N VAL A 91 -1.12 8.98 3.70
CA VAL A 91 -1.86 7.76 3.36
C VAL A 91 -3.29 7.89 3.90
N LEU A 92 -4.27 7.76 3.03
CA LEU A 92 -5.69 7.76 3.37
C LEU A 92 -6.24 6.34 3.35
N PHE A 93 -7.01 5.98 4.35
CA PHE A 93 -7.67 4.68 4.40
C PHE A 93 -9.17 4.79 4.09
N ALA A 94 -9.60 4.04 3.08
CA ALA A 94 -10.99 3.86 2.68
C ALA A 94 -11.41 2.40 2.88
N ARG A 95 -12.71 2.18 3.16
CA ARG A 95 -13.24 0.83 3.46
C ARG A 95 -13.31 -0.07 2.23
N THR A 96 -13.59 0.48 1.05
CA THR A 96 -13.86 -0.31 -0.16
C THR A 96 -13.00 0.13 -1.34
N GLN A 97 -12.80 -0.76 -2.32
CA GLN A 97 -12.08 -0.46 -3.56
C GLN A 97 -12.70 0.72 -4.31
N LEU A 98 -14.03 0.69 -4.53
CA LEU A 98 -14.75 1.79 -5.17
C LEU A 98 -14.66 3.09 -4.36
N GLY A 99 -14.66 3.00 -3.02
CA GLY A 99 -14.43 4.15 -2.13
C GLY A 99 -13.05 4.75 -2.33
N THR A 100 -12.04 3.90 -2.51
CA THR A 100 -10.65 4.31 -2.77
C THR A 100 -10.53 5.11 -4.06
N ASP A 101 -11.10 4.57 -5.16
CA ASP A 101 -11.09 5.25 -6.46
C ASP A 101 -11.87 6.58 -6.42
N ARG A 102 -13.05 6.57 -5.79
CA ARG A 102 -13.88 7.76 -5.65
C ARG A 102 -13.17 8.86 -4.87
N ILE A 103 -12.56 8.54 -3.72
CA ILE A 103 -11.85 9.53 -2.90
C ILE A 103 -10.64 10.07 -3.66
N ALA A 104 -9.84 9.22 -4.31
CA ALA A 104 -8.71 9.67 -5.11
C ALA A 104 -9.14 10.58 -6.27
N GLY A 105 -10.26 10.26 -6.95
CA GLY A 105 -10.87 11.12 -7.97
C GLY A 105 -11.28 12.47 -7.41
N GLN A 106 -12.04 12.50 -6.30
CA GLN A 106 -12.48 13.73 -5.64
C GLN A 106 -11.29 14.61 -5.18
N LEU A 107 -10.20 14.01 -4.73
CA LEU A 107 -8.98 14.74 -4.39
C LEU A 107 -8.37 15.41 -5.63
N ARG A 108 -8.27 14.69 -6.75
CA ARG A 108 -7.78 15.28 -8.02
C ARG A 108 -8.70 16.37 -8.54
N GLU A 109 -10.02 16.22 -8.42
CA GLU A 109 -10.99 17.28 -8.74
C GLU A 109 -10.80 18.53 -7.86
N ALA A 110 -10.36 18.37 -6.63
CA ALA A 110 -10.02 19.47 -5.71
C ALA A 110 -8.61 20.04 -5.94
N GLY A 111 -7.81 19.51 -6.86
CA GLY A 111 -6.45 19.97 -7.13
C GLY A 111 -5.36 19.28 -6.31
N VAL A 112 -5.65 18.13 -5.71
CA VAL A 112 -4.68 17.34 -4.90
C VAL A 112 -4.28 16.09 -5.65
N MET A 113 -2.99 15.94 -5.96
CA MET A 113 -2.47 14.76 -6.66
C MET A 113 -2.54 13.52 -5.78
N ALA A 114 -3.44 12.61 -6.11
CA ALA A 114 -3.73 11.40 -5.33
C ALA A 114 -3.84 10.16 -6.20
N GLY A 115 -3.25 9.06 -5.75
CA GLY A 115 -3.34 7.73 -6.35
C GLY A 115 -4.20 6.78 -5.53
N ALA A 116 -4.97 5.91 -6.20
CA ALA A 116 -5.76 4.87 -5.56
C ALA A 116 -4.99 3.54 -5.54
N LEU A 117 -5.03 2.83 -4.40
CA LEU A 117 -4.37 1.54 -4.22
C LEU A 117 -5.33 0.51 -3.62
N HIS A 118 -5.73 -0.48 -4.39
CA HIS A 118 -6.67 -1.52 -3.96
C HIS A 118 -6.45 -2.85 -4.70
N GLY A 119 -7.12 -3.91 -4.25
CA GLY A 119 -6.95 -5.27 -4.79
C GLY A 119 -7.41 -5.47 -6.24
N GLY A 120 -8.24 -4.56 -6.78
CA GLY A 120 -8.68 -4.60 -8.19
C GLY A 120 -7.62 -4.16 -9.20
N LEU A 121 -6.50 -3.61 -8.75
CA LEU A 121 -5.40 -3.18 -9.62
C LEU A 121 -4.51 -4.35 -10.05
N THR A 122 -4.01 -4.30 -11.29
CA THR A 122 -2.94 -5.22 -11.71
C THR A 122 -1.66 -4.95 -10.90
N GLN A 123 -0.80 -5.96 -10.75
CA GLN A 123 0.49 -5.81 -10.04
C GLN A 123 1.37 -4.71 -10.67
N GLY A 124 1.34 -4.60 -12.00
CA GLY A 124 2.08 -3.54 -12.69
C GLY A 124 1.57 -2.13 -12.37
N ALA A 125 0.24 -1.92 -12.33
CA ALA A 125 -0.36 -0.64 -11.93
C ALA A 125 -0.04 -0.32 -10.47
N ARG A 126 -0.20 -1.31 -9.57
CA ARG A 126 0.15 -1.17 -8.15
C ARG A 126 1.61 -0.75 -7.95
N ALA A 127 2.55 -1.43 -8.63
CA ALA A 127 3.97 -1.10 -8.53
C ALA A 127 4.28 0.33 -8.97
N ARG A 128 3.67 0.80 -10.07
CA ARG A 128 3.86 2.16 -10.58
C ARG A 128 3.34 3.24 -9.64
N ILE A 129 2.12 3.05 -9.10
CA ILE A 129 1.53 3.97 -8.13
C ILE A 129 2.41 4.07 -6.88
N LEU A 130 2.87 2.93 -6.35
CA LEU A 130 3.76 2.90 -5.19
C LEU A 130 5.11 3.57 -5.49
N THR A 131 5.65 3.40 -6.70
CA THR A 131 6.87 4.10 -7.12
C THR A 131 6.65 5.61 -7.15
N ALA A 132 5.58 6.08 -7.79
CA ALA A 132 5.23 7.50 -7.85
C ALA A 132 5.01 8.10 -6.44
N PHE A 133 4.41 7.33 -5.52
CA PHE A 133 4.24 7.73 -4.12
C PHE A 133 5.59 7.82 -3.39
N ARG A 134 6.49 6.85 -3.57
CA ARG A 134 7.85 6.87 -2.99
C ARG A 134 8.70 8.00 -3.55
N GLU A 135 8.57 8.32 -4.83
CA GLU A 135 9.26 9.42 -5.49
C GLU A 135 8.65 10.79 -5.13
N GLY A 136 7.47 10.83 -4.51
CA GLY A 136 6.78 12.05 -4.11
C GLY A 136 6.03 12.76 -5.25
N THR A 137 6.04 12.21 -6.46
CA THR A 137 5.27 12.74 -7.60
C THR A 137 3.76 12.57 -7.43
N VAL A 138 3.35 11.58 -6.64
CA VAL A 138 1.99 11.38 -6.14
C VAL A 138 2.07 11.39 -4.60
N PRO A 139 1.96 12.55 -3.93
CA PRO A 139 2.18 12.66 -2.49
C PRO A 139 1.08 12.04 -1.63
N VAL A 140 -0.08 11.76 -2.22
CA VAL A 140 -1.23 11.22 -1.51
C VAL A 140 -1.59 9.84 -2.06
N LEU A 141 -1.71 8.87 -1.15
CA LEU A 141 -2.13 7.51 -1.48
C LEU A 141 -3.44 7.19 -0.75
N VAL A 142 -4.48 6.87 -1.49
CA VAL A 142 -5.74 6.36 -0.94
C VAL A 142 -5.75 4.85 -1.07
N ALA A 143 -5.89 4.12 0.03
CA ALA A 143 -5.74 2.67 0.04
C ALA A 143 -6.84 1.95 0.85
N THR A 144 -7.10 0.69 0.49
CA THR A 144 -7.82 -0.24 1.38
C THR A 144 -6.83 -0.91 2.33
N ASP A 145 -7.31 -1.44 3.46
CA ASP A 145 -6.49 -2.14 4.45
C ASP A 145 -5.64 -3.24 3.80
N VAL A 146 -6.26 -4.11 3.02
CA VAL A 146 -5.58 -5.22 2.33
C VAL A 146 -4.49 -4.73 1.38
N ALA A 147 -4.73 -3.66 0.65
CA ALA A 147 -3.77 -3.13 -0.31
C ALA A 147 -2.64 -2.33 0.35
N ALA A 148 -2.90 -1.72 1.49
CA ALA A 148 -1.91 -0.97 2.25
C ALA A 148 -0.92 -1.86 3.00
N ARG A 149 -1.19 -3.16 3.11
CA ARG A 149 -0.28 -4.11 3.75
C ARG A 149 0.96 -4.35 2.90
N GLY A 150 2.09 -4.53 3.58
CA GLY A 150 3.38 -4.66 2.90
C GLY A 150 3.85 -3.38 2.19
N ILE A 151 3.16 -2.25 2.36
CA ILE A 151 3.69 -0.96 1.91
C ILE A 151 4.75 -0.52 2.90
N HIS A 152 6.00 -0.70 2.49
CA HIS A 152 7.15 -0.11 3.16
C HIS A 152 7.49 1.20 2.43
N VAL A 153 6.90 2.30 2.89
CA VAL A 153 7.26 3.65 2.45
C VAL A 153 7.62 4.41 3.72
N ASP A 154 8.86 4.84 3.76
CA ASP A 154 9.35 5.75 4.78
C ASP A 154 8.82 7.17 4.48
N ASP A 155 8.90 8.06 5.46
CA ASP A 155 8.47 9.46 5.34
C ASP A 155 6.96 9.68 5.11
N VAL A 156 6.11 8.73 5.48
CA VAL A 156 4.68 8.99 5.63
C VAL A 156 4.47 9.79 6.90
N THR A 157 4.14 11.07 6.75
CA THR A 157 4.03 12.01 7.88
C THR A 157 2.64 12.08 8.48
N LEU A 158 1.62 11.63 7.73
CA LEU A 158 0.25 11.53 8.21
C LEU A 158 -0.48 10.32 7.64
N VAL A 159 -1.22 9.65 8.51
CA VAL A 159 -2.25 8.66 8.17
C VAL A 159 -3.61 9.26 8.45
N LEU A 160 -4.50 9.30 7.44
CA LEU A 160 -5.89 9.72 7.59
C LEU A 160 -6.84 8.53 7.44
N GLN A 161 -7.57 8.23 8.47
CA GLN A 161 -8.64 7.25 8.44
C GLN A 161 -9.95 7.92 7.99
N VAL A 162 -10.21 7.95 6.67
CA VAL A 162 -11.40 8.58 6.09
C VAL A 162 -12.67 7.81 6.45
N ASP A 163 -12.55 6.49 6.47
CA ASP A 163 -13.58 5.59 6.97
C ASP A 163 -13.07 4.87 8.23
N PRO A 164 -13.95 4.65 9.24
CA PRO A 164 -13.55 4.00 10.46
C PRO A 164 -13.02 2.59 10.19
N PRO A 165 -11.97 2.16 10.90
CA PRO A 165 -11.47 0.80 10.85
C PRO A 165 -12.51 -0.16 11.45
N HIS A 166 -12.34 -1.45 11.17
CA HIS A 166 -13.26 -2.48 11.66
C HIS A 166 -13.15 -2.63 13.19
N ASP A 167 -11.94 -2.63 13.71
CA ASP A 167 -11.62 -2.80 15.13
C ASP A 167 -10.37 -2.01 15.54
N SER A 168 -9.96 -2.16 16.80
CA SER A 168 -8.79 -1.49 17.36
C SER A 168 -7.47 -2.00 16.79
N LYS A 169 -7.40 -3.24 16.35
CA LYS A 169 -6.22 -3.84 15.73
C LYS A 169 -5.99 -3.23 14.32
N ASP A 170 -7.04 -3.16 13.51
CA ASP A 170 -6.99 -2.47 12.21
C ASP A 170 -6.59 -1.00 12.38
N TYR A 171 -7.10 -0.33 13.44
CA TYR A 171 -6.70 1.05 13.76
C TYR A 171 -5.19 1.17 13.92
N LEU A 172 -4.58 0.29 14.72
CA LEU A 172 -3.14 0.30 14.99
C LEU A 172 -2.32 -0.09 13.75
N HIS A 173 -2.78 -1.06 12.96
CA HIS A 173 -2.13 -1.45 11.71
C HIS A 173 -2.11 -0.32 10.68
N ARG A 174 -3.20 0.47 10.59
CA ARG A 174 -3.23 1.68 9.76
C ARG A 174 -2.29 2.73 10.31
N ALA A 175 -2.34 2.99 11.62
CA ALA A 175 -1.48 3.95 12.32
C ALA A 175 0.00 3.64 12.08
N GLY A 176 0.40 2.38 12.13
CA GLY A 176 1.77 1.91 11.89
C GLY A 176 2.30 2.14 10.47
N ARG A 177 1.55 2.82 9.58
CA ARG A 177 2.08 3.29 8.29
C ARG A 177 2.83 4.61 8.41
N THR A 178 2.69 5.35 9.51
CA THR A 178 3.48 6.55 9.85
C THR A 178 4.37 6.31 11.08
N ALA A 179 5.13 7.29 11.51
CA ALA A 179 6.02 7.26 12.68
C ALA A 179 7.04 6.10 12.65
N ARG A 180 7.62 5.83 11.50
CA ARG A 180 8.64 4.79 11.32
C ARG A 180 10.04 5.35 11.52
N ALA A 181 10.98 4.46 11.87
CA ALA A 181 12.39 4.79 12.04
C ALA A 181 12.68 5.95 13.02
N GLY A 182 11.85 6.10 14.09
CA GLY A 182 12.02 7.14 15.09
C GLY A 182 11.47 8.52 14.72
N ASN A 183 10.82 8.65 13.56
CA ASN A 183 10.15 9.89 13.17
C ASN A 183 8.82 10.05 13.91
N GLU A 184 8.38 11.29 14.10
CA GLU A 184 7.03 11.61 14.57
C GLU A 184 6.02 11.42 13.44
N GLY A 185 4.78 11.04 13.79
CA GLY A 185 3.71 10.84 12.82
C GLY A 185 2.35 11.26 13.35
N ILE A 186 1.49 11.74 12.45
CA ILE A 186 0.11 12.11 12.79
C ILE A 186 -0.83 11.00 12.32
N VAL A 187 -1.73 10.56 13.19
CA VAL A 187 -2.82 9.65 12.87
C VAL A 187 -4.14 10.42 13.07
N ALA A 188 -4.71 10.89 11.97
CA ALA A 188 -6.00 11.56 11.98
C ALA A 188 -7.12 10.57 11.62
N SER A 189 -8.31 10.76 12.20
CA SER A 189 -9.50 9.96 11.89
C SER A 189 -10.71 10.87 11.72
N ILE A 190 -11.43 10.74 10.62
CA ILE A 190 -12.68 11.45 10.44
C ILE A 190 -13.79 10.74 11.22
N VAL A 191 -14.41 11.47 12.13
CA VAL A 191 -15.48 10.98 12.99
C VAL A 191 -16.74 11.80 12.70
N LEU A 192 -17.78 11.14 12.19
CA LEU A 192 -19.08 11.79 12.00
C LEU A 192 -19.86 11.79 13.32
N PRO A 193 -20.80 12.72 13.53
CA PRO A 193 -21.54 12.85 14.79
C PRO A 193 -22.15 11.53 15.29
N HIS A 194 -22.74 10.73 14.41
CA HIS A 194 -23.34 9.44 14.76
C HIS A 194 -22.28 8.37 15.10
N GLN A 195 -21.01 8.55 14.72
CA GLN A 195 -19.90 7.62 14.96
C GLN A 195 -19.15 7.91 16.26
N ARG A 196 -19.42 9.04 16.94
CA ARG A 196 -18.64 9.52 18.08
C ARG A 196 -18.48 8.48 19.19
N LYS A 197 -19.55 7.79 19.58
CA LYS A 197 -19.50 6.77 20.65
C LYS A 197 -18.65 5.55 20.24
N MET A 198 -18.82 5.12 18.98
CA MET A 198 -18.06 3.98 18.42
C MET A 198 -16.57 4.32 18.33
N SER A 199 -16.23 5.49 17.80
CA SER A 199 -14.85 5.95 17.68
C SER A 199 -14.16 6.04 19.04
N ARG A 200 -14.81 6.65 20.04
CA ARG A 200 -14.27 6.73 21.40
C ARG A 200 -14.00 5.36 22.03
N ARG A 201 -14.93 4.40 21.85
CA ARG A 201 -14.73 3.02 22.33
C ARG A 201 -13.55 2.36 21.64
N LEU A 202 -13.47 2.47 20.30
CA LEU A 202 -12.41 1.88 19.49
C LEU A 202 -11.04 2.44 19.87
N LEU A 203 -10.92 3.75 20.00
CA LEU A 203 -9.69 4.42 20.43
C LEU A 203 -9.27 4.01 21.84
N GLY A 204 -10.22 3.91 22.77
CA GLY A 204 -9.96 3.39 24.10
C GLY A 204 -9.43 1.95 24.09
N GLN A 205 -9.98 1.08 23.25
CA GLN A 205 -9.50 -0.29 23.06
C GLN A 205 -8.11 -0.35 22.40
N ALA A 206 -7.79 0.63 21.56
CA ALA A 206 -6.47 0.78 20.95
C ALA A 206 -5.42 1.38 21.90
N GLY A 207 -5.77 1.71 23.14
CA GLY A 207 -4.87 2.37 24.08
C GLY A 207 -4.66 3.87 23.82
N VAL A 208 -5.55 4.49 23.05
CA VAL A 208 -5.50 5.90 22.64
C VAL A 208 -6.74 6.64 23.15
N PRO A 209 -6.84 6.94 24.45
CA PRO A 209 -8.03 7.56 25.05
C PRO A 209 -8.06 9.07 24.77
N VAL A 210 -8.28 9.48 23.51
CA VAL A 210 -8.38 10.89 23.10
C VAL A 210 -9.80 11.23 22.64
N GLU A 211 -10.24 12.45 22.93
CA GLU A 211 -11.55 12.96 22.49
C GLU A 211 -11.44 13.57 21.08
N ALA A 212 -12.56 13.49 20.35
CA ALA A 212 -12.64 14.05 19.01
C ALA A 212 -12.73 15.58 19.05
N ILE A 213 -11.89 16.23 18.25
CA ILE A 213 -11.79 17.68 18.10
C ILE A 213 -12.80 18.12 17.04
N PRO A 214 -13.76 19.01 17.35
CA PRO A 214 -14.62 19.60 16.34
C PRO A 214 -13.78 20.43 15.35
N VAL A 215 -13.96 20.19 14.06
CA VAL A 215 -13.26 20.93 13.01
C VAL A 215 -14.20 21.26 11.86
N GLU A 216 -13.92 22.38 11.22
CA GLU A 216 -14.56 22.82 9.99
C GLU A 216 -13.51 23.02 8.89
N PRO A 217 -13.93 23.07 7.61
CA PRO A 217 -13.01 23.41 6.54
C PRO A 217 -12.31 24.76 6.79
N SER A 218 -11.01 24.79 6.50
CA SER A 218 -10.14 25.96 6.63
C SER A 218 -10.09 26.57 8.04
N SER A 219 -10.45 25.79 9.06
CA SER A 219 -10.34 26.26 10.46
C SER A 219 -8.92 26.11 11.00
N ASP A 220 -8.57 26.98 11.95
CA ASP A 220 -7.28 26.94 12.63
C ASP A 220 -7.08 25.61 13.39
N GLU A 221 -8.15 25.06 13.95
CA GLU A 221 -8.12 23.77 14.66
C GLU A 221 -7.74 22.62 13.70
N LEU A 222 -8.26 22.66 12.47
CA LEU A 222 -7.92 21.67 11.45
C LEU A 222 -6.45 21.79 11.03
N PHE A 223 -5.97 23.01 10.83
CA PHE A 223 -4.57 23.28 10.50
C PHE A 223 -3.63 22.81 11.63
N VAL A 224 -3.90 23.22 12.86
CA VAL A 224 -3.08 22.84 14.04
C VAL A 224 -3.07 21.33 14.24
N ALA A 225 -4.22 20.67 14.03
CA ALA A 225 -4.32 19.22 14.23
C ALA A 225 -3.58 18.40 13.17
N THR A 226 -3.53 18.86 11.91
CA THR A 226 -3.11 18.02 10.78
C THR A 226 -2.15 18.69 9.79
N GLY A 227 -1.96 19.99 9.86
CA GLY A 227 -1.25 20.76 8.84
C GLY A 227 -2.06 20.95 7.55
N ALA A 228 -3.39 20.76 7.62
CA ALA A 228 -4.30 20.90 6.48
C ALA A 228 -4.18 22.29 5.81
N ARG A 229 -4.36 22.33 4.50
CA ARG A 229 -4.32 23.58 3.71
C ARG A 229 -5.49 23.64 2.75
N PRO A 230 -6.04 24.82 2.49
CA PRO A 230 -7.04 25.01 1.46
C PRO A 230 -6.55 24.44 0.11
N THR A 231 -7.43 23.80 -0.64
CA THR A 231 -7.12 23.27 -1.98
C THR A 231 -7.26 24.38 -3.03
N SER A 232 -6.58 24.21 -4.17
CA SER A 232 -6.68 25.18 -5.29
C SER A 232 -8.09 25.20 -5.90
N GLY A 233 -8.81 24.08 -5.84
CA GLY A 233 -10.08 23.88 -6.55
C GLY A 233 -9.91 23.72 -8.07
N GLU A 234 -8.69 23.73 -8.58
CA GLU A 234 -8.40 23.51 -10.00
C GLU A 234 -8.19 22.02 -10.25
N PRO A 235 -9.08 21.36 -11.02
CA PRO A 235 -8.98 19.91 -11.23
C PRO A 235 -7.68 19.51 -11.94
N ILE A 236 -7.05 18.46 -11.43
CA ILE A 236 -5.92 17.78 -12.08
C ILE A 236 -6.49 16.84 -13.16
N ALA A 237 -6.04 17.03 -14.41
CA ALA A 237 -6.50 16.21 -15.52
C ALA A 237 -6.10 14.73 -15.34
N ASP A 238 -7.00 13.80 -15.69
CA ASP A 238 -6.67 12.36 -15.64
C ASP A 238 -5.45 12.02 -16.49
N ALA A 239 -5.25 12.68 -17.63
CA ALA A 239 -4.07 12.51 -18.47
C ALA A 239 -2.76 12.82 -17.73
N GLU A 240 -2.75 13.86 -16.89
CA GLU A 240 -1.60 14.23 -16.07
C GLU A 240 -1.29 13.13 -15.03
N TYR A 241 -2.30 12.68 -14.30
CA TYR A 241 -2.13 11.57 -13.36
C TYR A 241 -1.67 10.29 -14.07
N GLN A 242 -2.27 9.94 -15.22
CA GLN A 242 -1.88 8.75 -15.98
C GLN A 242 -0.44 8.84 -16.49
N ALA A 243 0.04 10.02 -16.87
CA ALA A 243 1.42 10.23 -17.28
C ALA A 243 2.42 9.92 -16.15
N LEU A 244 2.08 10.26 -14.90
CA LEU A 244 2.92 9.98 -13.73
C LEU A 244 3.03 8.49 -13.40
N ILE A 245 1.96 7.73 -13.64
CA ILE A 245 1.92 6.29 -13.36
C ILE A 245 2.08 5.42 -14.62
N ALA A 246 2.40 6.01 -15.78
CA ALA A 246 2.64 5.28 -17.01
C ALA A 246 3.88 4.38 -16.91
N PRO A 247 3.93 3.25 -17.64
CA PRO A 247 5.15 2.46 -17.76
C PRO A 247 6.27 3.32 -18.34
N LYS A 248 7.41 3.43 -17.67
CA LYS A 248 8.60 4.08 -18.26
C LYS A 248 8.94 3.31 -19.55
N GLN A 249 8.88 3.96 -20.71
CA GLN A 249 9.27 3.34 -21.97
C GLN A 249 10.75 2.96 -21.88
N GLN A 250 11.05 1.68 -21.91
CA GLN A 250 12.44 1.26 -22.09
C GLN A 250 12.92 1.79 -23.45
N PRO A 251 14.07 2.47 -23.51
CA PRO A 251 14.62 2.85 -24.79
C PRO A 251 14.72 1.61 -25.67
N ARG A 252 14.06 1.61 -26.83
CA ARG A 252 14.16 0.54 -27.81
C ARG A 252 15.65 0.31 -28.07
N ARG A 253 16.19 -0.84 -27.69
CA ARG A 253 17.52 -1.27 -28.14
C ARG A 253 17.47 -1.17 -29.66
N ARG A 254 18.24 -0.24 -30.22
CA ARG A 254 18.48 -0.21 -31.67
C ARG A 254 19.05 -1.59 -32.02
N PRO A 255 18.50 -2.30 -33.02
CA PRO A 255 19.17 -3.49 -33.51
C PRO A 255 20.54 -3.07 -33.97
N ASP A 256 21.58 -3.71 -33.42
CA ASP A 256 22.97 -3.52 -33.86
C ASP A 256 23.01 -3.65 -35.36
N GLY A 257 23.39 -2.53 -36.02
CA GLY A 257 23.50 -2.49 -37.47
C GLY A 257 24.46 -3.55 -37.95
N GLN A 258 23.97 -4.35 -38.86
CA GLN A 258 24.77 -5.23 -39.72
C GLN A 258 25.99 -4.44 -40.21
N ARG A 259 27.15 -4.69 -39.60
CA ARG A 259 28.44 -4.30 -40.19
C ARG A 259 28.62 -5.11 -41.46
N GLY A 260 28.31 -4.50 -42.58
CA GLY A 260 28.70 -4.98 -43.88
C GLY A 260 30.21 -5.11 -43.95
N GLY A 261 30.69 -6.34 -43.89
CA GLY A 261 32.06 -6.67 -44.27
C GLY A 261 32.20 -6.65 -45.78
N ARG A 262 32.83 -5.60 -46.29
CA ARG A 262 33.41 -5.55 -47.62
C ARG A 262 34.76 -6.28 -47.61
N GLY A 263 34.98 -7.15 -48.60
CA GLY A 263 36.35 -7.38 -49.04
C GLY A 263 36.70 -8.85 -49.24
N GLY A 264 37.02 -9.18 -50.44
CA GLY A 264 38.08 -10.10 -50.71
C GLY A 264 37.85 -11.05 -51.91
N TYR A 265 38.32 -10.66 -53.05
CA TYR A 265 38.60 -11.47 -54.24
C TYR A 265 39.43 -12.69 -53.90
N GLY A 266 39.16 -13.82 -54.64
CA GLY A 266 40.11 -14.93 -54.69
C GLY A 266 39.51 -16.17 -55.34
N GLY A 267 39.85 -16.41 -56.59
CA GLY A 267 39.41 -17.49 -57.42
C GLY A 267 39.98 -18.86 -57.07
N GLY A 268 39.41 -19.90 -57.64
CA GLY A 268 40.00 -21.25 -57.61
C GLY A 268 39.01 -22.34 -57.98
N ARG A 269 39.16 -22.78 -59.20
CA ARG A 269 38.61 -23.92 -59.94
C ARG A 269 38.43 -25.23 -59.17
N GLY A 270 37.38 -25.96 -59.57
CA GLY A 270 37.53 -27.38 -59.97
C GLY A 270 36.88 -28.39 -59.01
N GLY A 271 36.02 -29.24 -59.58
CA GLY A 271 35.98 -30.62 -59.19
C GLY A 271 34.58 -31.24 -59.00
N HIS A 272 34.18 -31.96 -59.98
CA HIS A 272 33.11 -32.95 -60.04
C HIS A 272 32.88 -33.82 -58.81
N GLY A 273 31.62 -34.27 -58.61
CA GLY A 273 31.39 -35.49 -57.84
C GLY A 273 29.94 -35.70 -57.40
N GLN A 274 29.20 -36.31 -58.25
CA GLN A 274 28.07 -37.23 -58.15
C GLN A 274 27.40 -37.49 -56.79
N ARG A 275 26.05 -37.53 -56.89
CA ARG A 275 25.03 -38.12 -55.96
C ARG A 275 25.31 -39.62 -55.70
N PRO A 276 24.66 -40.36 -54.77
CA PRO A 276 23.19 -40.41 -54.61
C PRO A 276 22.61 -40.65 -53.22
N ARG A 277 21.31 -40.49 -53.22
CA ARG A 277 20.21 -40.96 -52.32
C ARG A 277 20.52 -42.15 -51.39
N GLN A 278 19.95 -42.12 -50.17
CA GLN A 278 19.07 -43.18 -49.67
C GLN A 278 18.18 -42.72 -48.47
N ARG A 279 16.94 -43.16 -48.58
CA ARG A 279 15.83 -43.18 -47.60
C ARG A 279 16.09 -44.22 -46.48
N ARG A 280 15.45 -44.05 -45.40
CA ARG A 280 14.61 -44.97 -44.57
C ARG A 280 14.47 -44.40 -43.16
N ASP A 281 13.24 -44.10 -42.76
CA ASP A 281 12.18 -44.85 -42.12
C ASP A 281 12.47 -45.31 -40.68
N ARG A 282 11.54 -44.86 -39.81
CA ARG A 282 10.94 -45.51 -38.61
C ARG A 282 11.83 -45.85 -37.41
N TYR A 283 11.57 -45.31 -36.29
CA TYR A 283 10.54 -45.69 -35.28
C TYR A 283 10.31 -44.51 -34.36
#